data_79ef478c86a8ee0370467a593bbb6a14
#
_entry.id   79ef478c86a8ee0370467a593bbb6a14
#
_cell.length_a   1.000
_cell.length_b   1.000
_cell.length_c   1.000
_cell.angle_alpha   90.00
_cell.angle_beta   90.00
_cell.angle_gamma   90.00
#
_symmetry.space_group_name_H-M   'P 1'
#
loop_
_entity.id
_entity.type
_entity.pdbx_description
1 polymer ?
#
loop_
_entity_poly.entity_id
_entity_poly.type
_entity_poly.pdbx_seq_one_letter_code
_entity_poly.pdbx_strand_id
1 'polypeptide(L)'
;MAAALDLARTYLSVQKRLAGDTYFDRNCRVAEILIESKVDPELVIVGILQGLLGKVTDPVLHKEFGMEVMTLLRGVEDLKAVKVKNNKLEAEALRKILLTTLADVRVMVIKLASKLDNLNTIDVLPAVEQKRIAQEVIEVYAPLANRLGLEKIKVRLEDSALKVINPRKYQEIINYLEESREEREHNVKTAIKLIEEVARDHVSLVKIK
;
A
#
# COMPACT_ATOMS: atom_id res chain seq x y z
N MET A 1 19.82 0.94 1.74
CA MET A 1 18.87 0.22 0.85
C MET A 1 19.43 -1.14 0.40
N ALA A 2 20.58 -1.20 -0.29
CA ALA A 2 21.17 -2.47 -0.75
C ALA A 2 21.35 -3.46 0.41
N ALA A 3 22.01 -3.06 1.50
CA ALA A 3 22.21 -3.90 2.70
C ALA A 3 20.89 -4.43 3.29
N ALA A 4 19.81 -3.63 3.26
CA ALA A 4 18.50 -4.08 3.73
C ALA A 4 17.91 -5.18 2.84
N LEU A 5 18.05 -5.05 1.52
CA LEU A 5 17.60 -6.07 0.57
C LEU A 5 18.39 -7.35 0.70
N ASP A 6 19.72 -7.27 0.83
CA ASP A 6 20.60 -8.46 0.99
C ASP A 6 20.29 -9.22 2.28
N LEU A 7 20.11 -8.48 3.39
CA LEU A 7 19.74 -9.07 4.67
C LEU A 7 18.35 -9.71 4.61
N ALA A 8 17.35 -8.99 4.08
CA ALA A 8 16.00 -9.52 3.94
C ALA A 8 15.95 -10.75 3.03
N ARG A 9 16.69 -10.74 1.92
CA ARG A 9 16.81 -11.88 1.01
C ARG A 9 17.35 -13.11 1.75
N THR A 10 18.42 -12.94 2.50
CA THR A 10 19.06 -14.04 3.23
C THR A 10 18.10 -14.74 4.19
N TYR A 11 17.30 -13.99 4.94
CA TYR A 11 16.48 -14.56 6.01
C TYR A 11 15.01 -14.80 5.64
N LEU A 12 14.49 -14.17 4.59
CA LEU A 12 13.04 -14.17 4.28
C LEU A 12 12.70 -14.90 2.97
N SER A 13 13.68 -15.20 2.10
CA SER A 13 13.43 -15.94 0.84
C SER A 13 13.08 -17.41 1.05
N VAL A 14 13.47 -18.00 2.17
CA VAL A 14 13.19 -19.41 2.47
C VAL A 14 11.75 -19.64 2.93
N GLN A 15 11.13 -18.63 3.55
CA GLN A 15 9.80 -18.76 4.14
C GLN A 15 8.72 -18.35 3.14
N LYS A 16 7.86 -19.31 2.77
CA LYS A 16 6.71 -19.07 1.90
C LYS A 16 5.48 -18.65 2.69
N ARG A 17 4.69 -17.76 2.09
CA ARG A 17 3.35 -17.37 2.53
C ARG A 17 2.30 -18.34 1.97
N LEU A 18 1.07 -18.22 2.46
CA LEU A 18 -0.08 -18.96 1.89
C LEU A 18 -0.32 -18.63 0.40
N ALA A 19 0.05 -17.41 -0.03
CA ALA A 19 -0.04 -16.98 -1.42
C ALA A 19 1.02 -17.62 -2.34
N GLY A 20 1.93 -18.45 -1.79
CA GLY A 20 2.99 -19.14 -2.55
C GLY A 20 4.27 -18.32 -2.74
N ASP A 21 4.20 -17.01 -2.59
CA ASP A 21 5.34 -16.08 -2.61
C ASP A 21 6.14 -16.14 -1.31
N THR A 22 7.34 -15.56 -1.29
CA THR A 22 8.16 -15.48 -0.08
C THR A 22 7.85 -14.23 0.75
N TYR A 23 8.25 -14.22 2.02
CA TYR A 23 8.19 -12.98 2.83
C TYR A 23 9.13 -11.90 2.27
N PHE A 24 10.19 -12.27 1.57
CA PHE A 24 11.05 -11.35 0.85
C PHE A 24 10.29 -10.64 -0.28
N ASP A 25 9.61 -11.41 -1.16
CA ASP A 25 8.83 -10.86 -2.27
C ASP A 25 7.74 -9.90 -1.76
N ARG A 26 7.04 -10.30 -0.71
CA ARG A 26 6.05 -9.45 -0.03
C ARG A 26 6.66 -8.13 0.45
N ASN A 27 7.80 -8.18 1.11
CA ASN A 27 8.44 -6.99 1.66
C ASN A 27 8.95 -6.06 0.54
N CYS A 28 9.39 -6.61 -0.59
CA CYS A 28 9.72 -5.81 -1.78
C CYS A 28 8.49 -5.05 -2.30
N ARG A 29 7.33 -5.70 -2.44
CA ARG A 29 6.09 -5.02 -2.86
C ARG A 29 5.63 -3.95 -1.87
N VAL A 30 5.78 -4.19 -0.56
CA VAL A 30 5.49 -3.17 0.46
C VAL A 30 6.44 -1.98 0.30
N ALA A 31 7.71 -2.22 0.05
CA ALA A 31 8.69 -1.16 -0.21
C ALA A 31 8.35 -0.37 -1.48
N GLU A 32 7.91 -1.02 -2.55
CA GLU A 32 7.44 -0.37 -3.78
C GLU A 32 6.24 0.56 -3.50
N ILE A 33 5.23 0.10 -2.75
CA ILE A 33 4.09 0.92 -2.34
C ILE A 33 4.54 2.17 -1.56
N LEU A 34 5.52 2.01 -0.67
CA LEU A 34 6.08 3.11 0.12
C LEU A 34 6.84 4.11 -0.77
N ILE A 35 7.66 3.63 -1.72
CA ILE A 35 8.37 4.46 -2.70
C ILE A 35 7.39 5.27 -3.56
N GLU A 36 6.36 4.62 -4.10
CA GLU A 36 5.31 5.28 -4.89
C GLU A 36 4.55 6.34 -4.09
N SER A 37 4.47 6.17 -2.78
CA SER A 37 3.86 7.12 -1.86
C SER A 37 4.79 8.27 -1.45
N LYS A 38 6.05 8.26 -1.93
CA LYS A 38 7.06 9.29 -1.69
C LYS A 38 7.34 9.54 -0.20
N VAL A 39 7.39 8.47 0.59
CA VAL A 39 7.73 8.53 2.01
C VAL A 39 9.26 8.52 2.21
N ASP A 40 9.68 8.84 3.45
CA ASP A 40 11.10 8.87 3.81
C ASP A 40 11.77 7.51 3.60
N PRO A 41 13.06 7.49 3.20
CA PRO A 41 13.81 6.26 2.93
C PRO A 41 13.84 5.28 4.11
N GLU A 42 13.80 5.76 5.34
CA GLU A 42 13.79 4.94 6.55
C GLU A 42 12.55 4.04 6.61
N LEU A 43 11.37 4.56 6.18
CA LEU A 43 10.13 3.78 6.13
C LEU A 43 10.24 2.65 5.09
N VAL A 44 10.88 2.94 3.96
CA VAL A 44 11.13 1.93 2.90
C VAL A 44 12.05 0.84 3.43
N ILE A 45 13.13 1.21 4.13
CA ILE A 45 14.05 0.27 4.77
C ILE A 45 13.29 -0.60 5.78
N VAL A 46 12.47 -0.03 6.64
CA VAL A 46 11.64 -0.77 7.59
C VAL A 46 10.65 -1.69 6.87
N GLY A 47 10.06 -1.24 5.75
CA GLY A 47 9.21 -2.06 4.89
C GLY A 47 9.90 -3.33 4.41
N ILE A 48 11.18 -3.22 3.99
CA ILE A 48 12.01 -4.34 3.56
C ILE A 48 12.36 -5.28 4.73
N LEU A 49 12.68 -4.71 5.91
CA LEU A 49 13.18 -5.46 7.07
C LEU A 49 12.09 -6.09 7.94
N GLN A 50 10.80 -5.90 7.61
CA GLN A 50 9.69 -6.49 8.39
C GLN A 50 9.87 -8.00 8.58
N GLY A 51 9.72 -8.46 9.84
CA GLY A 51 9.84 -9.88 10.18
C GLY A 51 11.26 -10.37 10.38
N LEU A 52 12.25 -9.47 10.44
CA LEU A 52 13.64 -9.82 10.80
C LEU A 52 13.91 -9.76 12.30
N LEU A 53 13.09 -9.07 13.09
CA LEU A 53 13.22 -9.09 14.55
C LEU A 53 13.09 -10.55 15.06
N GLY A 54 14.03 -10.94 15.92
CA GLY A 54 14.13 -12.30 16.42
C GLY A 54 14.82 -13.31 15.47
N LYS A 55 15.07 -12.94 14.20
CA LYS A 55 15.87 -13.73 13.25
C LYS A 55 17.31 -13.20 13.13
N VAL A 56 17.46 -11.90 13.20
CA VAL A 56 18.72 -11.18 13.26
C VAL A 56 18.81 -10.52 14.62
N THR A 57 19.99 -10.52 15.23
CA THR A 57 20.17 -9.92 16.56
C THR A 57 20.05 -8.40 16.50
N ASP A 58 19.43 -7.81 17.53
CA ASP A 58 19.23 -6.37 17.64
C ASP A 58 20.53 -5.55 17.47
N PRO A 59 21.70 -5.95 18.05
CA PRO A 59 22.95 -5.23 17.83
C PRO A 59 23.38 -5.13 16.37
N VAL A 60 23.14 -6.18 15.58
CA VAL A 60 23.48 -6.20 14.14
C VAL A 60 22.58 -5.24 13.38
N LEU A 61 21.25 -5.32 13.60
CA LEU A 61 20.29 -4.42 12.98
C LEU A 61 20.53 -2.96 13.38
N HIS A 62 20.80 -2.71 14.66
CA HIS A 62 21.09 -1.37 15.16
C HIS A 62 22.37 -0.79 14.56
N LYS A 63 23.44 -1.58 14.47
CA LYS A 63 24.73 -1.13 13.90
C LYS A 63 24.58 -0.76 12.42
N GLU A 64 23.80 -1.52 11.67
CA GLU A 64 23.68 -1.35 10.22
C GLU A 64 22.65 -0.26 9.84
N PHE A 65 21.54 -0.18 10.58
CA PHE A 65 20.40 0.68 10.17
C PHE A 65 20.07 1.80 11.17
N GLY A 66 20.70 1.82 12.33
CA GLY A 66 20.52 2.87 13.34
C GLY A 66 19.30 2.67 14.26
N MET A 67 19.23 3.52 15.28
CA MET A 67 18.19 3.43 16.31
C MET A 67 16.80 3.75 15.78
N GLU A 68 16.69 4.68 14.85
CA GLU A 68 15.41 5.12 14.29
C GLU A 68 14.70 3.99 13.55
N VAL A 69 15.41 3.30 12.66
CA VAL A 69 14.90 2.11 11.94
C VAL A 69 14.51 1.02 12.93
N MET A 70 15.30 0.80 13.99
CA MET A 70 14.98 -0.19 15.03
C MET A 70 13.69 0.16 15.78
N THR A 71 13.50 1.41 16.12
CA THR A 71 12.29 1.89 16.81
C THR A 71 11.05 1.68 15.96
N LEU A 72 11.11 2.08 14.69
CA LEU A 72 10.03 1.88 13.73
C LEU A 72 9.73 0.38 13.52
N LEU A 73 10.76 -0.44 13.38
CA LEU A 73 10.62 -1.88 13.18
C LEU A 73 9.92 -2.56 14.35
N ARG A 74 10.26 -2.20 15.59
CA ARG A 74 9.57 -2.66 16.80
C ARG A 74 8.12 -2.21 16.83
N GLY A 75 7.83 -0.93 16.52
CA GLY A 75 6.47 -0.42 16.44
C GLY A 75 5.60 -1.17 15.42
N VAL A 76 6.16 -1.55 14.28
CA VAL A 76 5.46 -2.37 13.27
C VAL A 76 5.17 -3.78 13.80
N GLU A 77 6.10 -4.41 14.49
CA GLU A 77 5.88 -5.74 15.11
C GLU A 77 4.80 -5.69 16.21
N ASP A 78 4.81 -4.66 17.04
CA ASP A 78 3.78 -4.45 18.09
C ASP A 78 2.37 -4.32 17.47
N LEU A 79 2.26 -3.67 16.30
CA LEU A 79 1.00 -3.59 15.57
C LEU A 79 0.59 -4.91 14.90
N LYS A 80 1.51 -5.82 14.59
CA LYS A 80 1.16 -7.15 14.06
C LYS A 80 0.45 -8.01 15.10
N ALA A 81 0.77 -7.83 16.37
CA ALA A 81 0.15 -8.56 17.48
C ALA A 81 -1.32 -8.16 17.71
N VAL A 82 -1.77 -7.05 17.10
CA VAL A 82 -3.18 -6.63 17.17
C VAL A 82 -4.01 -7.48 16.23
N LYS A 83 -4.71 -8.47 16.76
CA LYS A 83 -5.66 -9.31 16.02
C LYS A 83 -7.07 -8.77 16.20
N VAL A 84 -7.79 -8.61 15.09
CA VAL A 84 -9.21 -8.34 15.09
C VAL A 84 -9.92 -9.69 15.26
N LYS A 85 -10.63 -9.91 16.38
CA LYS A 85 -11.48 -11.06 16.61
C LYS A 85 -12.94 -10.67 16.34
N ASN A 86 -13.67 -11.59 15.68
CA ASN A 86 -15.14 -11.57 15.55
C ASN A 86 -15.79 -10.28 15.01
N ASN A 87 -15.49 -9.88 13.76
CA ASN A 87 -16.21 -8.83 13.00
C ASN A 87 -16.47 -7.47 13.70
N LYS A 88 -15.98 -7.28 14.91
CA LYS A 88 -15.89 -5.97 15.58
C LYS A 88 -14.44 -5.77 15.94
N LEU A 89 -13.88 -4.64 15.52
CA LEU A 89 -12.60 -4.19 16.07
C LEU A 89 -12.83 -4.06 17.57
N GLU A 90 -12.24 -4.98 18.35
CA GLU A 90 -12.31 -4.85 19.80
C GLU A 90 -11.78 -3.46 20.18
N ALA A 91 -12.43 -2.79 21.11
CA ALA A 91 -12.04 -1.45 21.56
C ALA A 91 -10.54 -1.37 21.93
N GLU A 92 -9.98 -2.48 22.44
CA GLU A 92 -8.56 -2.61 22.73
C GLU A 92 -7.67 -2.60 21.47
N ALA A 93 -8.10 -3.26 20.39
CA ALA A 93 -7.36 -3.26 19.12
C ALA A 93 -7.33 -1.84 18.50
N LEU A 94 -8.48 -1.17 18.46
CA LEU A 94 -8.58 0.24 18.06
C LEU A 94 -7.72 1.15 18.93
N ARG A 95 -7.81 0.99 20.26
CA ARG A 95 -7.03 1.76 21.21
C ARG A 95 -5.53 1.57 20.94
N LYS A 96 -5.06 0.34 20.72
CA LYS A 96 -3.65 0.06 20.44
C LYS A 96 -3.20 0.67 19.13
N ILE A 97 -4.02 0.59 18.06
CA ILE A 97 -3.75 1.25 16.78
C ILE A 97 -3.60 2.77 16.98
N LEU A 98 -4.54 3.38 17.70
CA LEU A 98 -4.52 4.82 17.97
C LEU A 98 -3.31 5.22 18.81
N LEU A 99 -3.01 4.50 19.89
CA LEU A 99 -1.86 4.79 20.73
C LEU A 99 -0.53 4.66 19.98
N THR A 100 -0.38 3.63 19.16
CA THR A 100 0.82 3.45 18.32
C THR A 100 0.93 4.54 17.27
N THR A 101 -0.18 4.95 16.67
CA THR A 101 -0.21 6.05 15.69
C THR A 101 0.13 7.40 16.35
N LEU A 102 -0.29 7.60 17.59
CA LEU A 102 0.07 8.79 18.37
C LEU A 102 1.54 8.81 18.77
N ALA A 103 2.13 7.64 19.04
CA ALA A 103 3.54 7.52 19.37
C ALA A 103 4.45 7.78 18.15
N ASP A 104 4.14 7.18 17.01
CA ASP A 104 4.84 7.43 15.74
C ASP A 104 3.93 7.09 14.55
N VAL A 105 3.47 8.13 13.86
CA VAL A 105 2.60 8.02 12.68
C VAL A 105 3.23 7.20 11.55
N ARG A 106 4.55 7.19 11.45
CA ARG A 106 5.30 6.47 10.41
C ARG A 106 5.08 4.96 10.47
N VAL A 107 4.90 4.41 11.66
CA VAL A 107 4.55 3.00 11.86
C VAL A 107 3.22 2.66 11.19
N MET A 108 2.25 3.58 11.27
CA MET A 108 0.95 3.40 10.60
C MET A 108 1.08 3.45 9.08
N VAL A 109 1.91 4.32 8.53
CA VAL A 109 2.17 4.39 7.07
C VAL A 109 2.66 3.03 6.55
N ILE A 110 3.62 2.42 7.23
CA ILE A 110 4.14 1.09 6.88
C ILE A 110 3.04 0.01 7.01
N LYS A 111 2.20 0.10 8.05
CA LYS A 111 1.07 -0.82 8.26
C LYS A 111 0.04 -0.72 7.14
N LEU A 112 -0.30 0.48 6.69
CA LEU A 112 -1.23 0.72 5.58
C LEU A 112 -0.70 0.13 4.26
N ALA A 113 0.58 0.34 3.95
CA ALA A 113 1.23 -0.29 2.79
C ALA A 113 1.19 -1.83 2.88
N SER A 114 1.44 -2.37 4.07
CA SER A 114 1.35 -3.81 4.32
C SER A 114 -0.08 -4.36 4.19
N LYS A 115 -1.10 -3.59 4.60
CA LYS A 115 -2.50 -3.96 4.41
C LYS A 115 -2.90 -3.96 2.95
N LEU A 116 -2.41 -3.00 2.17
CA LEU A 116 -2.64 -2.95 0.73
C LEU A 116 -2.05 -4.17 0.01
N ASP A 117 -0.80 -4.54 0.31
CA ASP A 117 -0.20 -5.77 -0.25
C ASP A 117 -1.00 -7.03 0.13
N ASN A 118 -1.48 -7.12 1.37
CA ASN A 118 -2.31 -8.23 1.80
C ASN A 118 -3.65 -8.33 1.04
N LEU A 119 -4.28 -7.20 0.71
CA LEU A 119 -5.48 -7.18 -0.14
C LEU A 119 -5.19 -7.64 -1.57
N ASN A 120 -4.05 -7.26 -2.12
CA ASN A 120 -3.64 -7.66 -3.48
C ASN A 120 -3.37 -9.17 -3.62
N THR A 121 -3.14 -9.86 -2.50
CA THR A 121 -2.86 -11.31 -2.45
C THR A 121 -3.92 -12.08 -1.64
N ILE A 122 -5.13 -11.53 -1.50
CA ILE A 122 -6.17 -12.06 -0.61
C ILE A 122 -6.87 -13.31 -1.17
N ASP A 123 -6.78 -13.55 -2.46
CA ASP A 123 -7.54 -14.59 -3.19
C ASP A 123 -7.27 -16.02 -2.71
N VAL A 124 -6.15 -16.23 -2.02
CA VAL A 124 -5.78 -17.54 -1.43
C VAL A 124 -6.56 -17.88 -0.16
N LEU A 125 -7.27 -16.92 0.41
CA LEU A 125 -8.06 -17.11 1.64
C LEU A 125 -9.49 -17.53 1.31
N PRO A 126 -10.19 -18.20 2.26
CA PRO A 126 -11.63 -18.47 2.11
C PRO A 126 -12.43 -17.18 1.91
N ALA A 127 -13.49 -17.21 1.08
CA ALA A 127 -14.28 -16.04 0.73
C ALA A 127 -14.85 -15.26 1.95
N VAL A 128 -15.18 -15.96 3.03
CA VAL A 128 -15.65 -15.33 4.28
C VAL A 128 -14.53 -14.46 4.90
N GLU A 129 -13.31 -14.98 4.91
CA GLU A 129 -12.16 -14.27 5.47
C GLU A 129 -11.75 -13.10 4.58
N GLN A 130 -11.79 -13.27 3.25
CA GLN A 130 -11.55 -12.19 2.29
C GLN A 130 -12.49 -11.01 2.57
N LYS A 131 -13.82 -11.26 2.68
CA LYS A 131 -14.81 -10.23 2.96
C LYS A 131 -14.58 -9.54 4.30
N ARG A 132 -14.26 -10.32 5.33
CA ARG A 132 -13.96 -9.78 6.67
C ARG A 132 -12.78 -8.81 6.64
N ILE A 133 -11.68 -9.20 5.96
CA ILE A 133 -10.48 -8.36 5.84
C ILE A 133 -10.79 -7.10 5.02
N ALA A 134 -11.52 -7.24 3.91
CA ALA A 134 -11.90 -6.11 3.08
C ALA A 134 -12.80 -5.12 3.83
N GLN A 135 -13.75 -5.62 4.63
CA GLN A 135 -14.59 -4.80 5.50
C GLN A 135 -13.75 -4.02 6.53
N GLU A 136 -12.84 -4.70 7.22
CA GLU A 136 -11.90 -4.07 8.16
C GLU A 136 -11.10 -2.93 7.49
N VAL A 137 -10.71 -3.13 6.23
CA VAL A 137 -9.98 -2.08 5.48
C VAL A 137 -10.86 -0.86 5.24
N ILE A 138 -12.10 -1.03 4.82
CA ILE A 138 -13.03 0.09 4.58
C ILE A 138 -13.37 0.82 5.88
N GLU A 139 -13.61 0.08 6.96
CA GLU A 139 -14.08 0.66 8.22
C GLU A 139 -12.96 1.35 9.02
N VAL A 140 -11.72 0.90 8.87
CA VAL A 140 -10.62 1.35 9.72
C VAL A 140 -9.45 1.94 8.94
N TYR A 141 -8.87 1.16 8.02
CA TYR A 141 -7.59 1.54 7.42
C TYR A 141 -7.72 2.62 6.35
N ALA A 142 -8.77 2.62 5.54
CA ALA A 142 -8.99 3.67 4.54
C ALA A 142 -9.29 5.04 5.19
N PRO A 143 -10.15 5.15 6.22
CA PRO A 143 -10.31 6.38 6.99
C PRO A 143 -9.02 6.87 7.67
N LEU A 144 -8.19 5.97 8.18
CA LEU A 144 -6.88 6.33 8.74
C LEU A 144 -5.94 6.88 7.67
N ALA A 145 -5.85 6.23 6.51
CA ALA A 145 -5.06 6.71 5.38
C ALA A 145 -5.49 8.12 4.94
N ASN A 146 -6.80 8.37 4.90
CA ASN A 146 -7.37 9.69 4.59
C ASN A 146 -6.92 10.76 5.62
N ARG A 147 -7.02 10.47 6.91
CA ARG A 147 -6.60 11.39 7.98
C ARG A 147 -5.11 11.70 7.97
N LEU A 148 -4.30 10.75 7.49
CA LEU A 148 -2.85 10.91 7.35
C LEU A 148 -2.44 11.57 6.02
N GLY A 149 -3.40 11.96 5.16
CA GLY A 149 -3.11 12.57 3.86
C GLY A 149 -2.52 11.60 2.83
N LEU A 150 -2.62 10.30 3.06
CA LEU A 150 -2.08 9.25 2.19
C LEU A 150 -3.10 8.87 1.10
N GLU A 151 -3.50 9.84 0.28
CA GLU A 151 -4.58 9.70 -0.70
C GLU A 151 -4.35 8.52 -1.67
N LYS A 152 -3.13 8.34 -2.16
CA LYS A 152 -2.81 7.21 -3.07
C LYS A 152 -3.03 5.84 -2.43
N ILE A 153 -2.63 5.70 -1.18
CA ILE A 153 -2.82 4.44 -0.42
C ILE A 153 -4.31 4.26 -0.12
N LYS A 154 -5.01 5.32 0.30
CA LYS A 154 -6.45 5.29 0.58
C LYS A 154 -7.24 4.78 -0.62
N VAL A 155 -7.08 5.42 -1.79
CA VAL A 155 -7.82 5.04 -3.02
C VAL A 155 -7.56 3.57 -3.35
N ARG A 156 -6.30 3.12 -3.35
CA ARG A 156 -5.96 1.73 -3.63
C ARG A 156 -6.53 0.74 -2.60
N LEU A 157 -6.61 1.13 -1.32
CA LEU A 157 -7.25 0.31 -0.28
C LEU A 157 -8.76 0.18 -0.53
N GLU A 158 -9.43 1.29 -0.85
CA GLU A 158 -10.87 1.32 -1.15
C GLU A 158 -11.19 0.51 -2.41
N ASP A 159 -10.45 0.68 -3.51
CA ASP A 159 -10.62 -0.05 -4.75
C ASP A 159 -10.42 -1.57 -4.57
N SER A 160 -9.32 -1.96 -3.92
CA SER A 160 -9.03 -3.38 -3.67
C SER A 160 -10.06 -4.01 -2.74
N ALA A 161 -10.54 -3.29 -1.73
CA ALA A 161 -11.58 -3.77 -0.85
C ALA A 161 -12.94 -3.88 -1.54
N LEU A 162 -13.32 -2.90 -2.38
CA LEU A 162 -14.56 -2.94 -3.15
C LEU A 162 -14.58 -4.14 -4.10
N LYS A 163 -13.45 -4.43 -4.76
CA LYS A 163 -13.30 -5.60 -5.64
C LYS A 163 -13.64 -6.91 -4.92
N VAL A 164 -13.30 -7.02 -3.63
CA VAL A 164 -13.58 -8.20 -2.81
C VAL A 164 -15.02 -8.20 -2.27
N ILE A 165 -15.51 -7.06 -1.78
CA ILE A 165 -16.83 -6.95 -1.14
C ILE A 165 -17.94 -7.05 -2.19
N ASN A 166 -17.79 -6.37 -3.31
CA ASN A 166 -18.79 -6.32 -4.39
C ASN A 166 -18.12 -6.32 -5.77
N PRO A 167 -17.65 -7.49 -6.26
CA PRO A 167 -16.96 -7.61 -7.53
C PRO A 167 -17.79 -7.10 -8.73
N ARG A 168 -19.12 -7.31 -8.68
CA ARG A 168 -20.02 -6.87 -9.75
C ARG A 168 -20.02 -5.34 -9.84
N LYS A 169 -20.22 -4.66 -8.71
CA LYS A 169 -20.22 -3.19 -8.68
C LYS A 169 -18.87 -2.60 -9.06
N TYR A 170 -17.80 -3.23 -8.62
CA TYR A 170 -16.44 -2.86 -9.03
C TYR A 170 -16.30 -2.91 -10.56
N GLN A 171 -16.73 -4.00 -11.20
CA GLN A 171 -16.64 -4.15 -12.66
C GLN A 171 -17.52 -3.13 -13.42
N GLU A 172 -18.73 -2.84 -12.90
CA GLU A 172 -19.60 -1.81 -13.48
C GLU A 172 -18.90 -0.44 -13.48
N ILE A 173 -18.22 -0.08 -12.37
CA ILE A 173 -17.48 1.17 -12.26
C ILE A 173 -16.28 1.19 -13.23
N ILE A 174 -15.51 0.12 -13.32
CA ILE A 174 -14.36 0.04 -14.23
C ILE A 174 -14.82 0.22 -15.69
N ASN A 175 -15.86 -0.50 -16.13
CA ASN A 175 -16.38 -0.38 -17.47
C ASN A 175 -16.82 1.07 -17.79
N TYR A 176 -17.55 1.70 -16.88
CA TYR A 176 -17.95 3.10 -17.03
C TYR A 176 -16.76 4.07 -17.15
N LEU A 177 -15.70 3.84 -16.36
CA LEU A 177 -14.49 4.65 -16.43
C LEU A 177 -13.71 4.45 -17.74
N GLU A 178 -13.67 3.24 -18.26
CA GLU A 178 -13.04 2.93 -19.55
C GLU A 178 -13.77 3.62 -20.71
N GLU A 179 -15.10 3.48 -20.78
CA GLU A 179 -15.94 4.20 -21.77
C GLU A 179 -15.74 5.71 -21.71
N SER A 180 -15.78 6.28 -20.52
CA SER A 180 -15.56 7.73 -20.29
C SER A 180 -14.11 8.17 -20.62
N ARG A 181 -13.14 7.28 -20.55
CA ARG A 181 -11.76 7.55 -20.94
C ARG A 181 -11.62 7.62 -22.45
N GLU A 182 -12.20 6.67 -23.18
CA GLU A 182 -12.17 6.64 -24.64
C GLU A 182 -12.85 7.90 -25.24
N GLU A 183 -14.00 8.30 -24.68
CA GLU A 183 -14.69 9.53 -25.08
C GLU A 183 -13.84 10.77 -24.84
N ARG A 184 -13.18 10.87 -23.67
CA ARG A 184 -12.27 11.99 -23.36
C ARG A 184 -11.05 12.00 -24.26
N GLU A 185 -10.43 10.86 -24.54
CA GLU A 185 -9.29 10.78 -25.46
C GLU A 185 -9.69 11.20 -26.89
N HIS A 186 -10.90 10.82 -27.34
CA HIS A 186 -11.44 11.25 -28.62
C HIS A 186 -11.62 12.78 -28.65
N ASN A 187 -12.25 13.35 -27.63
CA ASN A 187 -12.49 14.80 -27.51
C ASN A 187 -11.18 15.60 -27.50
N VAL A 188 -10.18 15.13 -26.75
CA VAL A 188 -8.85 15.75 -26.73
C VAL A 188 -8.18 15.72 -28.11
N LYS A 189 -8.21 14.57 -28.81
CA LYS A 189 -7.66 14.46 -30.18
C LYS A 189 -8.37 15.40 -31.17
N THR A 190 -9.68 15.55 -31.03
CA THR A 190 -10.47 16.46 -31.85
C THR A 190 -10.11 17.92 -31.56
N ALA A 191 -9.99 18.28 -30.29
CA ALA A 191 -9.59 19.63 -29.88
C ALA A 191 -8.17 19.98 -30.39
N ILE A 192 -7.22 19.04 -30.28
CA ILE A 192 -5.86 19.21 -30.80
C ILE A 192 -5.88 19.50 -32.30
N LYS A 193 -6.63 18.70 -33.08
CA LYS A 193 -6.77 18.92 -34.53
C LYS A 193 -7.32 20.30 -34.87
N LEU A 194 -8.38 20.73 -34.18
CA LEU A 194 -8.95 22.06 -34.35
C LEU A 194 -7.95 23.18 -34.05
N ILE A 195 -7.19 23.05 -32.96
CA ILE A 195 -6.14 24.01 -32.59
C ILE A 195 -5.03 24.03 -33.64
N GLU A 196 -4.60 22.88 -34.13
CA GLU A 196 -3.58 22.78 -35.18
C GLU A 196 -4.05 23.41 -36.50
N GLU A 197 -5.31 23.21 -36.88
CA GLU A 197 -5.91 23.85 -38.08
C GLU A 197 -5.94 25.36 -37.95
N VAL A 198 -6.44 25.90 -36.83
CA VAL A 198 -6.51 27.36 -36.60
C VAL A 198 -5.10 27.98 -36.46
N ALA A 199 -4.17 27.26 -35.82
CA ALA A 199 -2.80 27.77 -35.60
C ALA A 199 -1.91 27.68 -36.85
N ARG A 200 -2.26 26.84 -37.83
CA ARG A 200 -1.46 26.63 -39.05
C ARG A 200 -1.25 27.91 -39.86
N ASP A 201 -2.24 28.80 -39.83
CA ASP A 201 -2.19 30.10 -40.52
C ASP A 201 -1.44 31.19 -39.73
N HIS A 202 -1.14 30.96 -38.44
CA HIS A 202 -0.66 32.02 -37.53
C HIS A 202 0.68 31.68 -36.85
N VAL A 203 1.11 30.41 -36.85
CA VAL A 203 2.34 29.97 -36.13
C VAL A 203 3.05 28.88 -36.92
N SER A 204 4.35 29.05 -37.14
CA SER A 204 5.19 28.11 -37.91
C SER A 204 5.39 26.76 -37.25
N LEU A 205 5.13 26.62 -35.95
CA LEU A 205 5.22 25.36 -35.21
C LEU A 205 4.41 25.41 -33.89
N VAL A 206 3.40 24.59 -33.78
CA VAL A 206 2.69 24.37 -32.49
C VAL A 206 3.08 22.99 -31.98
N LYS A 207 3.71 22.92 -30.80
CA LYS A 207 3.89 21.68 -30.04
C LYS A 207 2.98 21.70 -28.84
N ILE A 208 1.96 20.85 -28.84
CA ILE A 208 1.10 20.62 -27.70
C ILE A 208 1.66 19.40 -26.92
N LYS A 209 2.00 19.63 -25.66
CA LYS A 209 2.48 18.57 -24.74
C LYS A 209 1.34 17.94 -23.97
#